data_1efad7073dc0292344577f12b4abb071
#
_entry.id   1efad7073dc0292344577f12b4abb071
#
_cell.length_a   1.000
_cell.length_b   1.000
_cell.length_c   1.000
_cell.angle_alpha   90.00
_cell.angle_beta   90.00
_cell.angle_gamma   90.00
#
_symmetry.space_group_name_H-M   'P 1'
#
loop_
_entity.id
_entity.type
_entity.pdbx_description
1 polymer ?
#
loop_
_entity_poly.entity_id
_entity_poly.type
_entity_poly.pdbx_seq_one_letter_code
_entity_poly.pdbx_strand_id
1 'polypeptide(L)'
;LKSITSPTDGRTLAYDPTTHAYWQLFVDGASSSVGASGVKLTQGQKIEFAFTGGSASPVVKDQLAANVTVIGRDAQGKTQTWVDNAQYVVTSGSNALDLTKVALEANGIDAVAADSFILSLKYNGVELGTPFDYSTYWQLFINGKSSDYTADNVTIHAGDTVTWFYGGWGDQLPSDSVHASVQVLGKDKDGKQQVWASTGQTSLKSGSTAKDLLEQTGL
;
A
#
# COMPACT_ATOMS: atom_id res chain seq x y z
N LEU A 1 11.33 7.15 22.06
CA LEU A 1 12.38 6.23 21.63
C LEU A 1 13.74 6.77 22.07
N LYS A 2 14.53 5.98 22.78
CA LYS A 2 15.84 6.45 23.30
C LYS A 2 16.99 6.13 22.33
N SER A 3 16.99 4.95 21.73
CA SER A 3 18.03 4.51 20.82
C SER A 3 17.54 3.42 19.89
N ILE A 4 18.20 3.28 18.74
CA ILE A 4 18.08 2.13 17.83
C ILE A 4 19.49 1.67 17.45
N THR A 5 19.70 0.38 17.39
CA THR A 5 20.96 -0.22 16.92
C THR A 5 20.77 -0.73 15.50
N SER A 6 21.67 -0.32 14.62
CA SER A 6 21.70 -0.75 13.22
C SER A 6 21.98 -2.25 13.14
N PRO A 7 21.16 -3.02 12.45
CA PRO A 7 21.39 -4.45 12.27
C PRO A 7 22.53 -4.74 11.28
N THR A 8 22.92 -3.75 10.47
CA THR A 8 23.92 -3.92 9.42
C THR A 8 25.35 -3.75 9.92
N ASP A 9 25.58 -2.78 10.80
CA ASP A 9 26.92 -2.43 11.28
C ASP A 9 27.05 -2.37 12.81
N GLY A 10 25.97 -2.69 13.53
CA GLY A 10 25.94 -2.72 15.01
C GLY A 10 25.99 -1.32 15.65
N ARG A 11 25.98 -0.25 14.88
CA ARG A 11 26.02 1.11 15.38
C ARG A 11 24.72 1.47 16.11
N THR A 12 24.85 2.01 17.34
CA THR A 12 23.69 2.50 18.09
C THR A 12 23.61 4.02 17.97
N LEU A 13 22.45 4.50 17.50
CA LEU A 13 22.12 5.91 17.48
C LEU A 13 21.16 6.22 18.63
N ALA A 14 21.55 7.15 19.48
CA ALA A 14 20.79 7.56 20.66
C ALA A 14 20.69 9.08 20.73
N TYR A 15 19.79 9.59 21.58
CA TYR A 15 19.71 11.02 21.86
C TYR A 15 21.09 11.56 22.30
N ASP A 16 21.52 12.62 21.65
CA ASP A 16 22.77 13.31 21.98
C ASP A 16 22.44 14.75 22.43
N PRO A 17 22.65 15.08 23.69
CA PRO A 17 22.36 16.41 24.22
C PRO A 17 23.30 17.51 23.67
N THR A 18 24.46 17.13 23.12
CA THR A 18 25.45 18.09 22.59
C THR A 18 25.05 18.56 21.18
N THR A 19 24.63 17.63 20.34
CA THR A 19 24.22 17.90 18.96
C THR A 19 22.71 18.05 18.80
N HIS A 20 21.95 17.80 19.87
CA HIS A 20 20.51 17.72 19.87
C HIS A 20 19.96 16.70 18.84
N ALA A 21 20.74 15.68 18.53
CA ALA A 21 20.31 14.61 17.65
C ALA A 21 19.35 13.66 18.38
N TYR A 22 18.28 13.30 17.72
CA TYR A 22 17.23 12.41 18.29
C TYR A 22 16.48 11.67 17.19
N TRP A 23 15.74 10.62 17.59
CA TRP A 23 14.81 9.90 16.70
C TRP A 23 13.50 10.66 16.59
N GLN A 24 13.20 11.16 15.40
CA GLN A 24 11.93 11.79 15.09
C GLN A 24 10.96 10.76 14.48
N LEU A 25 9.72 10.84 14.90
CA LEU A 25 8.63 10.01 14.39
C LEU A 25 7.85 10.77 13.33
N PHE A 26 7.64 10.11 12.19
CA PHE A 26 6.77 10.58 11.14
C PHE A 26 5.63 9.57 10.92
N VAL A 27 4.45 10.09 10.65
CA VAL A 27 3.26 9.33 10.28
C VAL A 27 2.82 9.86 8.93
N ASP A 28 2.80 8.99 7.91
CA ASP A 28 2.46 9.34 6.53
C ASP A 28 3.27 10.56 6.01
N GLY A 29 4.56 10.60 6.37
CA GLY A 29 5.48 11.67 5.98
C GLY A 29 5.35 12.97 6.78
N ALA A 30 4.36 13.11 7.67
CA ALA A 30 4.20 14.26 8.56
C ALA A 30 4.86 13.99 9.92
N SER A 31 5.56 14.99 10.47
CA SER A 31 6.14 14.89 11.81
C SER A 31 5.02 14.69 12.85
N SER A 32 5.16 13.65 13.66
CA SER A 32 4.21 13.40 14.75
C SER A 32 4.45 14.34 15.91
N SER A 33 3.37 14.95 16.41
CA SER A 33 3.37 15.76 17.65
C SER A 33 3.31 14.93 18.93
N VAL A 34 3.12 13.60 18.81
CA VAL A 34 3.05 12.66 19.92
C VAL A 34 4.10 11.58 19.78
N GLY A 35 4.50 10.97 20.89
CA GLY A 35 5.44 9.84 20.88
C GLY A 35 4.81 8.58 20.28
N ALA A 36 5.65 7.59 19.94
CA ALA A 36 5.23 6.35 19.30
C ALA A 36 4.10 5.60 20.03
N SER A 37 4.07 5.67 21.36
CA SER A 37 3.01 5.07 22.18
C SER A 37 1.67 5.83 22.10
N GLY A 38 1.69 7.07 21.63
CA GLY A 38 0.48 7.87 21.44
C GLY A 38 -0.14 7.76 20.04
N VAL A 39 0.58 7.17 19.08
CA VAL A 39 0.08 6.97 17.73
C VAL A 39 -0.72 5.67 17.67
N LYS A 40 -2.03 5.78 17.42
CA LYS A 40 -2.87 4.62 17.10
C LYS A 40 -2.76 4.34 15.61
N LEU A 41 -2.33 3.14 15.28
CA LEU A 41 -2.16 2.73 13.88
C LEU A 41 -3.51 2.53 13.20
N THR A 42 -3.59 2.98 11.96
CA THR A 42 -4.73 2.76 11.06
C THR A 42 -4.25 2.01 9.81
N GLN A 43 -5.21 1.42 9.09
CA GLN A 43 -4.92 0.70 7.84
C GLN A 43 -4.10 1.57 6.88
N GLY A 44 -3.00 1.02 6.37
CA GLY A 44 -2.18 1.66 5.35
C GLY A 44 -1.23 2.75 5.84
N GLN A 45 -1.20 3.08 7.14
CA GLN A 45 -0.27 4.08 7.66
C GLN A 45 1.19 3.69 7.48
N LYS A 46 2.00 4.65 7.04
CA LYS A 46 3.45 4.55 7.04
C LYS A 46 4.03 5.19 8.29
N ILE A 47 4.76 4.41 9.05
CA ILE A 47 5.50 4.88 10.22
C ILE A 47 6.99 4.92 9.90
N GLU A 48 7.61 6.08 10.11
CA GLU A 48 9.02 6.27 9.86
C GLU A 48 9.71 6.88 11.10
N PHE A 49 10.82 6.29 11.50
CA PHE A 49 11.71 6.85 12.52
C PHE A 49 12.98 7.34 11.81
N ALA A 50 13.21 8.64 11.83
CA ALA A 50 14.41 9.25 11.27
C ALA A 50 15.30 9.81 12.37
N PHE A 51 16.59 9.47 12.33
CA PHE A 51 17.57 10.06 13.24
C PHE A 51 18.00 11.43 12.71
N THR A 52 17.63 12.48 13.43
CA THR A 52 17.89 13.87 13.03
C THR A 52 19.13 14.38 13.74
N GLY A 53 20.19 14.63 13.00
CA GLY A 53 21.32 15.43 13.47
C GLY A 53 21.19 16.84 12.92
N GLY A 54 20.58 17.74 13.67
CA GLY A 54 20.58 19.17 13.44
C GLY A 54 20.06 19.74 12.10
N SER A 55 19.84 18.94 11.07
CA SER A 55 19.38 19.37 9.74
C SER A 55 18.85 18.26 8.84
N ALA A 56 18.55 17.08 9.35
CA ALA A 56 18.01 16.02 8.50
C ALA A 56 16.54 16.27 8.20
N SER A 57 16.26 16.70 6.99
CA SER A 57 14.94 16.51 6.38
C SER A 57 14.74 15.03 6.13
N PRO A 58 13.52 14.48 6.27
CA PRO A 58 13.24 13.13 5.82
C PRO A 58 13.66 12.98 4.35
N VAL A 59 14.39 11.90 4.05
CA VAL A 59 15.10 11.71 2.77
C VAL A 59 14.18 11.53 1.58
N VAL A 60 12.87 11.49 1.79
CA VAL A 60 11.88 11.34 0.69
C VAL A 60 10.74 12.33 0.90
N LYS A 61 11.00 13.60 0.66
CA LYS A 61 9.96 14.64 0.72
C LYS A 61 8.94 14.57 -0.41
N ASP A 62 9.27 13.94 -1.52
CA ASP A 62 8.49 14.09 -2.76
C ASP A 62 7.93 12.80 -3.33
N GLN A 63 8.01 11.68 -2.61
CA GLN A 63 7.47 10.41 -3.09
C GLN A 63 6.66 9.71 -1.99
N LEU A 64 5.57 9.07 -2.41
CA LEU A 64 4.79 8.16 -1.58
C LEU A 64 4.63 6.82 -2.30
N ALA A 65 4.52 5.75 -1.53
CA ALA A 65 4.23 4.42 -2.02
C ALA A 65 2.80 4.05 -1.61
N ALA A 66 2.01 3.63 -2.58
CA ALA A 66 0.65 3.16 -2.38
C ALA A 66 0.36 1.95 -3.27
N ASN A 67 -0.71 1.23 -3.00
CA ASN A 67 -0.99 -0.02 -3.67
C ASN A 67 -2.13 0.14 -4.69
N VAL A 68 -2.08 -0.66 -5.75
CA VAL A 68 -3.18 -0.74 -6.72
C VAL A 68 -3.63 -2.18 -6.87
N THR A 69 -4.95 -2.36 -6.91
CA THR A 69 -5.60 -3.60 -7.29
C THR A 69 -6.51 -3.34 -8.48
N VAL A 70 -6.48 -4.21 -9.48
CA VAL A 70 -7.40 -4.15 -10.62
C VAL A 70 -8.10 -5.49 -10.73
N ILE A 71 -9.43 -5.48 -10.59
CA ILE A 71 -10.27 -6.67 -10.62
C ILE A 71 -11.22 -6.55 -11.82
N GLY A 72 -10.91 -7.29 -12.86
CA GLY A 72 -11.70 -7.39 -14.07
C GLY A 72 -12.34 -8.76 -14.24
N ARG A 73 -12.38 -9.23 -15.48
CA ARG A 73 -12.91 -10.55 -15.86
C ARG A 73 -11.93 -11.25 -16.79
N ASP A 74 -11.98 -12.58 -16.80
CA ASP A 74 -11.30 -13.39 -17.81
C ASP A 74 -12.13 -13.48 -19.11
N ALA A 75 -11.60 -14.17 -20.11
CA ALA A 75 -12.25 -14.37 -21.41
C ALA A 75 -13.59 -15.16 -21.30
N GLN A 76 -13.85 -15.83 -20.21
CA GLN A 76 -15.08 -16.55 -19.90
C GLN A 76 -16.07 -15.70 -19.09
N GLY A 77 -15.73 -14.45 -18.79
CA GLY A 77 -16.53 -13.50 -18.02
C GLY A 77 -16.49 -13.73 -16.51
N LYS A 78 -15.60 -14.61 -16.02
CA LYS A 78 -15.41 -14.84 -14.59
C LYS A 78 -14.53 -13.73 -13.98
N THR A 79 -14.87 -13.27 -12.80
CA THR A 79 -14.07 -12.30 -12.05
C THR A 79 -12.62 -12.77 -11.91
N GLN A 80 -11.68 -11.91 -12.28
CA GLN A 80 -10.24 -12.17 -12.25
C GLN A 80 -9.49 -10.93 -11.76
N THR A 81 -8.55 -11.12 -10.86
CA THR A 81 -7.61 -10.06 -10.46
C THR A 81 -6.54 -9.92 -11.56
N TRP A 82 -6.42 -8.73 -12.12
CA TRP A 82 -5.42 -8.37 -13.14
C TRP A 82 -4.16 -7.78 -12.50
N VAL A 83 -4.33 -6.98 -11.44
CA VAL A 83 -3.25 -6.47 -10.60
C VAL A 83 -3.64 -6.74 -9.15
N ASP A 84 -2.79 -7.43 -8.41
CA ASP A 84 -3.08 -7.84 -7.03
C ASP A 84 -2.22 -7.04 -6.05
N ASN A 85 -2.83 -6.01 -5.46
CA ASN A 85 -2.26 -5.17 -4.40
C ASN A 85 -0.78 -4.78 -4.60
N ALA A 86 -0.42 -4.52 -5.86
CA ALA A 86 0.95 -4.18 -6.21
C ALA A 86 1.28 -2.76 -5.81
N GLN A 87 2.47 -2.57 -5.25
CA GLN A 87 2.92 -1.27 -4.76
C GLN A 87 3.58 -0.45 -5.88
N TYR A 88 3.22 0.82 -5.96
CA TYR A 88 3.78 1.80 -6.88
C TYR A 88 4.18 3.06 -6.14
N VAL A 89 5.16 3.76 -6.71
CA VAL A 89 5.67 5.01 -6.14
C VAL A 89 5.26 6.18 -7.04
N VAL A 90 4.68 7.20 -6.42
CA VAL A 90 4.29 8.46 -7.08
C VAL A 90 4.77 9.65 -6.26
N THR A 91 4.65 10.85 -6.81
CA THR A 91 4.98 12.09 -6.09
C THR A 91 3.98 12.33 -4.94
N SER A 92 4.46 12.83 -3.82
CA SER A 92 3.60 13.25 -2.70
C SER A 92 2.59 14.30 -3.18
N GLY A 93 1.32 14.11 -2.83
CA GLY A 93 0.22 14.93 -3.30
C GLY A 93 -0.44 14.44 -4.59
N SER A 94 0.04 13.34 -5.18
CA SER A 94 -0.64 12.66 -6.27
C SER A 94 -2.02 12.18 -5.85
N ASN A 95 -2.90 12.05 -6.83
CA ASN A 95 -4.25 11.52 -6.64
C ASN A 95 -4.35 10.05 -7.06
N ALA A 96 -5.51 9.45 -6.85
CA ALA A 96 -5.73 8.04 -7.20
C ALA A 96 -5.62 7.78 -8.71
N LEU A 97 -5.91 8.77 -9.56
CA LEU A 97 -5.77 8.64 -11.01
C LEU A 97 -4.29 8.59 -11.43
N ASP A 98 -3.43 9.41 -10.82
CA ASP A 98 -1.99 9.41 -11.09
C ASP A 98 -1.37 8.06 -10.72
N LEU A 99 -1.70 7.53 -9.54
CA LEU A 99 -1.25 6.21 -9.12
C LEU A 99 -1.75 5.10 -10.05
N THR A 100 -3.03 5.19 -10.46
CA THR A 100 -3.64 4.25 -11.40
C THR A 100 -2.91 4.22 -12.72
N LYS A 101 -2.59 5.37 -13.32
CA LYS A 101 -1.85 5.44 -14.59
C LYS A 101 -0.52 4.72 -14.51
N VAL A 102 0.26 4.95 -13.43
CA VAL A 102 1.54 4.26 -13.22
C VAL A 102 1.34 2.75 -13.14
N ALA A 103 0.30 2.30 -12.42
CA ALA A 103 0.02 0.87 -12.26
C ALA A 103 -0.41 0.22 -13.59
N LEU A 104 -1.29 0.86 -14.35
CA LEU A 104 -1.77 0.33 -15.63
C LEU A 104 -0.63 0.22 -16.64
N GLU A 105 0.20 1.25 -16.76
CA GLU A 105 1.38 1.25 -17.65
C GLU A 105 2.36 0.13 -17.27
N ALA A 106 2.68 0.00 -15.97
CA ALA A 106 3.61 -1.02 -15.48
C ALA A 106 3.13 -2.47 -15.73
N ASN A 107 1.82 -2.68 -15.88
CA ASN A 107 1.22 -4.00 -16.12
C ASN A 107 0.77 -4.22 -17.57
N GLY A 108 1.02 -3.27 -18.47
CA GLY A 108 0.60 -3.37 -19.88
C GLY A 108 -0.93 -3.42 -20.03
N ILE A 109 -1.65 -2.68 -19.19
CA ILE A 109 -3.11 -2.55 -19.25
C ILE A 109 -3.42 -1.28 -20.01
N ASP A 110 -4.06 -1.43 -21.18
CA ASP A 110 -4.53 -0.28 -21.97
C ASP A 110 -5.79 0.31 -21.31
N ALA A 111 -5.85 1.63 -21.25
CA ALA A 111 -6.97 2.34 -20.67
C ALA A 111 -7.56 3.38 -21.63
N VAL A 112 -8.88 3.44 -21.69
CA VAL A 112 -9.61 4.57 -22.22
C VAL A 112 -10.22 5.31 -21.04
N ALA A 113 -9.77 6.53 -20.81
CA ALA A 113 -10.29 7.39 -19.75
C ALA A 113 -10.95 8.62 -20.37
N ALA A 114 -12.05 9.05 -19.77
CA ALA A 114 -12.63 10.36 -20.02
C ALA A 114 -12.49 11.19 -18.74
N ASP A 115 -11.64 12.19 -18.80
CA ASP A 115 -11.29 13.05 -17.67
C ASP A 115 -10.89 12.25 -16.41
N SER A 116 -11.82 12.08 -15.49
CA SER A 116 -11.61 11.48 -14.19
C SER A 116 -12.13 10.04 -14.07
N PHE A 117 -12.74 9.51 -15.14
CA PHE A 117 -13.37 8.19 -15.16
C PHE A 117 -12.59 7.23 -16.05
N ILE A 118 -12.44 5.99 -15.61
CA ILE A 118 -12.02 4.89 -16.47
C ILE A 118 -13.28 4.39 -17.20
N LEU A 119 -13.27 4.54 -18.52
CA LEU A 119 -14.37 4.05 -19.37
C LEU A 119 -14.14 2.59 -19.75
N SER A 120 -12.93 2.23 -20.17
CA SER A 120 -12.56 0.84 -20.42
C SER A 120 -11.12 0.55 -20.04
N LEU A 121 -10.89 -0.71 -19.68
CA LEU A 121 -9.55 -1.29 -19.53
C LEU A 121 -9.45 -2.54 -20.40
N LYS A 122 -8.27 -2.72 -21.01
CA LYS A 122 -7.96 -3.89 -21.83
C LYS A 122 -6.71 -4.58 -21.30
N TYR A 123 -6.81 -5.86 -21.01
CA TYR A 123 -5.74 -6.68 -20.50
C TYR A 123 -5.82 -8.10 -21.06
N ASN A 124 -4.68 -8.64 -21.57
CA ASN A 124 -4.57 -9.98 -22.13
C ASN A 124 -5.67 -10.32 -23.16
N GLY A 125 -6.03 -9.34 -24.01
CA GLY A 125 -7.05 -9.50 -25.05
C GLY A 125 -8.50 -9.35 -24.57
N VAL A 126 -8.73 -9.21 -23.28
CA VAL A 126 -10.06 -8.92 -22.71
C VAL A 126 -10.21 -7.41 -22.55
N GLU A 127 -11.27 -6.84 -23.12
CA GLU A 127 -11.64 -5.44 -22.98
C GLU A 127 -12.97 -5.33 -22.23
N LEU A 128 -13.01 -4.53 -21.16
CA LEU A 128 -14.17 -4.32 -20.30
C LEU A 128 -14.52 -2.84 -20.21
N GLY A 129 -15.79 -2.53 -20.34
CA GLY A 129 -16.32 -1.17 -20.26
C GLY A 129 -16.70 -0.56 -21.60
N THR A 130 -16.46 -1.20 -22.73
CA THR A 130 -16.83 -0.71 -24.06
C THR A 130 -17.70 -1.76 -24.78
N PRO A 131 -18.90 -1.37 -25.36
CA PRO A 131 -19.54 -0.07 -25.18
C PRO A 131 -20.00 0.14 -23.74
N PHE A 132 -19.96 1.39 -23.29
CA PHE A 132 -20.39 1.72 -21.93
C PHE A 132 -21.89 1.43 -21.78
N ASP A 133 -22.20 0.53 -20.84
CA ASP A 133 -23.56 0.29 -20.40
C ASP A 133 -23.63 0.58 -18.90
N TYR A 134 -24.76 1.14 -18.46
CA TYR A 134 -24.94 1.52 -17.05
C TYR A 134 -25.11 0.32 -16.11
N SER A 135 -25.09 -0.91 -16.62
CA SER A 135 -25.28 -2.12 -15.82
C SER A 135 -23.99 -2.56 -15.15
N THR A 136 -22.87 -2.42 -15.86
CA THR A 136 -21.54 -2.77 -15.37
C THR A 136 -20.52 -1.70 -15.80
N TYR A 137 -19.67 -1.29 -14.88
CA TYR A 137 -18.67 -0.24 -15.10
C TYR A 137 -17.51 -0.37 -14.12
N TRP A 138 -16.43 0.37 -14.37
CA TRP A 138 -15.29 0.44 -13.47
C TRP A 138 -15.61 1.31 -12.27
N GLN A 139 -15.55 0.71 -11.09
CA GLN A 139 -15.82 1.36 -9.80
C GLN A 139 -14.51 1.56 -9.05
N LEU A 140 -14.39 2.71 -8.38
CA LEU A 140 -13.25 3.07 -7.55
C LEU A 140 -13.52 2.77 -6.09
N PHE A 141 -12.58 2.08 -5.46
CA PHE A 141 -12.56 1.88 -4.02
C PHE A 141 -11.23 2.36 -3.44
N ILE A 142 -11.28 2.99 -2.28
CA ILE A 142 -10.11 3.41 -1.52
C ILE A 142 -10.13 2.67 -0.19
N ASN A 143 -9.05 1.91 0.08
CA ASN A 143 -8.94 1.09 1.29
C ASN A 143 -10.17 0.18 1.52
N GLY A 144 -10.68 -0.42 0.45
CA GLY A 144 -11.82 -1.33 0.46
C GLY A 144 -13.20 -0.68 0.54
N LYS A 145 -13.29 0.66 0.57
CA LYS A 145 -14.55 1.40 0.59
C LYS A 145 -14.81 2.04 -0.76
N SER A 146 -16.05 1.95 -1.25
CA SER A 146 -16.48 2.66 -2.46
C SER A 146 -16.21 4.16 -2.31
N SER A 147 -15.62 4.75 -3.34
CA SER A 147 -15.34 6.19 -3.37
C SER A 147 -16.56 6.96 -3.85
N ASP A 148 -16.91 8.01 -3.10
CA ASP A 148 -17.93 8.99 -3.52
C ASP A 148 -17.34 10.05 -4.47
N TYR A 149 -16.03 10.03 -4.69
CA TYR A 149 -15.30 10.99 -5.51
C TYR A 149 -14.67 10.31 -6.72
N THR A 150 -14.43 11.08 -7.76
CA THR A 150 -13.66 10.67 -8.94
C THR A 150 -12.18 10.52 -8.59
N ALA A 151 -11.44 9.70 -9.34
CA ALA A 151 -10.07 9.34 -9.01
C ALA A 151 -9.09 10.52 -8.96
N ASP A 152 -9.33 11.56 -9.75
CA ASP A 152 -8.56 12.81 -9.75
C ASP A 152 -8.82 13.69 -8.51
N ASN A 153 -9.95 13.51 -7.84
CA ASN A 153 -10.34 14.25 -6.64
C ASN A 153 -10.02 13.49 -5.32
N VAL A 154 -9.42 12.32 -5.41
CA VAL A 154 -8.96 11.54 -4.24
C VAL A 154 -7.47 11.70 -4.09
N THR A 155 -7.03 12.51 -3.14
CA THR A 155 -5.62 12.55 -2.74
C THR A 155 -5.26 11.23 -2.05
N ILE A 156 -4.18 10.59 -2.49
CA ILE A 156 -3.68 9.35 -1.88
C ILE A 156 -2.59 9.63 -0.86
N HIS A 157 -2.47 8.71 0.09
CA HIS A 157 -1.46 8.73 1.14
C HIS A 157 -0.61 7.47 1.08
N ALA A 158 0.53 7.51 1.75
CA ALA A 158 1.41 6.35 1.80
C ALA A 158 0.68 5.14 2.41
N GLY A 159 0.72 4.01 1.70
CA GLY A 159 0.07 2.77 2.12
C GLY A 159 -1.40 2.64 1.74
N ASP A 160 -2.02 3.66 1.16
CA ASP A 160 -3.38 3.53 0.62
C ASP A 160 -3.45 2.41 -0.44
N THR A 161 -4.61 1.80 -0.55
CA THR A 161 -4.93 0.86 -1.63
C THR A 161 -6.03 1.45 -2.51
N VAL A 162 -5.70 1.68 -3.77
CA VAL A 162 -6.64 2.06 -4.82
C VAL A 162 -7.08 0.79 -5.54
N THR A 163 -8.38 0.48 -5.52
CA THR A 163 -8.93 -0.69 -6.19
C THR A 163 -9.90 -0.28 -7.28
N TRP A 164 -9.65 -0.75 -8.49
CA TRP A 164 -10.58 -0.69 -9.60
C TRP A 164 -11.28 -2.02 -9.77
N PHE A 165 -12.61 -2.01 -9.70
CA PHE A 165 -13.45 -3.19 -9.79
C PHE A 165 -14.49 -3.04 -10.91
N TYR A 166 -14.52 -4.02 -11.83
CA TYR A 166 -15.53 -4.07 -12.88
C TYR A 166 -16.75 -4.83 -12.40
N GLY A 167 -17.81 -4.10 -12.08
CA GLY A 167 -19.03 -4.65 -11.50
C GLY A 167 -20.25 -3.76 -11.70
N GLY A 168 -21.41 -4.24 -11.25
CA GLY A 168 -22.67 -3.51 -11.25
C GLY A 168 -22.81 -2.55 -10.07
N TRP A 169 -23.80 -1.69 -10.12
CA TRP A 169 -24.11 -0.81 -9.01
C TRP A 169 -24.41 -1.59 -7.72
N GLY A 170 -23.72 -1.26 -6.66
CA GLY A 170 -23.91 -1.91 -5.35
C GLY A 170 -23.19 -3.26 -5.19
N ASP A 171 -22.48 -3.72 -6.23
CA ASP A 171 -21.61 -4.87 -6.08
C ASP A 171 -20.52 -4.58 -5.05
N GLN A 172 -20.22 -5.59 -4.24
CA GLN A 172 -19.11 -5.51 -3.27
C GLN A 172 -17.85 -6.07 -3.91
N LEU A 173 -16.70 -5.60 -3.46
CA LEU A 173 -15.43 -6.20 -3.85
C LEU A 173 -15.48 -7.72 -3.61
N PRO A 174 -15.00 -8.53 -4.58
CA PRO A 174 -14.95 -9.98 -4.39
C PRO A 174 -14.06 -10.31 -3.21
N SER A 175 -14.66 -10.97 -2.25
CA SER A 175 -14.10 -11.38 -0.96
C SER A 175 -13.44 -10.24 -0.14
N ASP A 176 -13.84 -10.18 1.10
CA ASP A 176 -13.16 -9.46 2.17
C ASP A 176 -11.74 -10.02 2.36
N SER A 177 -10.83 -9.73 1.44
CA SER A 177 -9.44 -10.06 1.64
C SER A 177 -8.71 -8.88 2.25
N VAL A 178 -7.89 -9.16 3.24
CA VAL A 178 -6.88 -8.24 3.76
C VAL A 178 -5.52 -8.69 3.22
N HIS A 179 -4.70 -7.73 2.83
CA HIS A 179 -3.34 -8.03 2.42
C HIS A 179 -2.40 -7.65 3.56
N ALA A 180 -1.53 -8.56 3.91
CA ALA A 180 -0.54 -8.35 4.96
C ALA A 180 0.76 -9.07 4.62
N SER A 181 1.85 -8.59 5.18
CA SER A 181 3.15 -9.27 5.11
C SER A 181 3.63 -9.60 6.51
N VAL A 182 4.38 -10.69 6.64
CA VAL A 182 5.02 -11.07 7.88
C VAL A 182 6.51 -11.28 7.67
N GLN A 183 7.28 -10.82 8.64
CA GLN A 183 8.69 -11.14 8.77
C GLN A 183 8.93 -11.73 10.16
N VAL A 184 9.53 -12.91 10.19
CA VAL A 184 9.89 -13.60 11.42
C VAL A 184 11.39 -13.48 11.61
N LEU A 185 11.76 -12.83 12.70
CA LEU A 185 13.14 -12.63 13.08
C LEU A 185 13.48 -13.57 14.25
N GLY A 186 14.45 -14.41 14.05
CA GLY A 186 14.96 -15.30 15.08
C GLY A 186 16.46 -15.10 15.33
N LYS A 187 17.06 -15.98 16.12
CA LYS A 187 18.50 -15.98 16.36
C LYS A 187 19.12 -17.28 15.84
N ASP A 188 20.31 -17.17 15.29
CA ASP A 188 21.11 -18.34 14.96
C ASP A 188 21.78 -18.95 16.23
N LYS A 189 22.56 -20.01 16.04
CA LYS A 189 23.28 -20.73 17.13
C LYS A 189 24.28 -19.86 17.90
N ASP A 190 24.70 -18.76 17.30
CA ASP A 190 25.67 -17.82 17.89
C ASP A 190 24.96 -16.61 18.52
N GLY A 191 23.61 -16.63 18.56
CA GLY A 191 22.77 -15.60 19.14
C GLY A 191 22.56 -14.37 18.21
N LYS A 192 23.05 -14.42 16.97
CA LYS A 192 22.90 -13.34 15.99
C LYS A 192 21.49 -13.38 15.36
N GLN A 193 20.86 -12.22 15.28
CA GLN A 193 19.55 -12.11 14.68
C GLN A 193 19.59 -12.40 13.16
N GLN A 194 18.62 -13.17 12.70
CA GLN A 194 18.42 -13.47 11.27
C GLN A 194 16.95 -13.59 10.93
N VAL A 195 16.62 -13.42 9.65
CA VAL A 195 15.28 -13.65 9.12
C VAL A 195 15.05 -15.16 8.99
N TRP A 196 14.08 -15.69 9.73
CA TRP A 196 13.69 -17.09 9.63
C TRP A 196 12.66 -17.32 8.53
N ALA A 197 11.72 -16.36 8.38
CA ALA A 197 10.76 -16.34 7.28
C ALA A 197 10.39 -14.92 6.92
N SER A 198 10.04 -14.71 5.68
CA SER A 198 9.47 -13.45 5.19
C SER A 198 8.49 -13.76 4.06
N THR A 199 7.29 -13.19 4.13
CA THR A 199 6.36 -13.21 3.02
C THR A 199 6.27 -11.81 2.41
N GLY A 200 6.03 -11.73 1.09
CA GLY A 200 5.50 -10.53 0.47
C GLY A 200 4.07 -10.26 0.94
N GLN A 201 3.40 -9.32 0.30
CA GLN A 201 1.98 -9.07 0.53
C GLN A 201 1.19 -10.35 0.20
N THR A 202 0.59 -10.94 1.21
CA THR A 202 -0.19 -12.17 1.12
C THR A 202 -1.66 -11.82 1.33
N SER A 203 -2.52 -12.33 0.45
CA SER A 203 -3.97 -12.16 0.58
C SER A 203 -4.54 -13.13 1.60
N LEU A 204 -5.26 -12.60 2.57
CA LEU A 204 -5.93 -13.33 3.63
C LEU A 204 -7.41 -12.96 3.64
N LYS A 205 -8.26 -13.83 4.17
CA LYS A 205 -9.67 -13.51 4.37
C LYS A 205 -9.81 -12.36 5.38
N SER A 206 -10.75 -11.44 5.17
CA SER A 206 -11.09 -10.42 6.16
C SER A 206 -11.44 -11.06 7.50
N GLY A 207 -10.93 -10.49 8.57
CA GLY A 207 -11.03 -11.06 9.91
C GLY A 207 -9.91 -12.04 10.27
N SER A 208 -9.00 -12.37 9.32
CA SER A 208 -7.79 -13.13 9.63
C SER A 208 -6.89 -12.39 10.61
N THR A 209 -6.16 -13.16 11.39
CA THR A 209 -5.28 -12.70 12.44
C THR A 209 -3.81 -12.77 12.03
N ALA A 210 -2.93 -12.14 12.79
CA ALA A 210 -1.48 -12.30 12.62
C ALA A 210 -1.02 -13.75 12.77
N LYS A 211 -1.76 -14.56 13.53
CA LYS A 211 -1.52 -16.00 13.65
C LYS A 211 -1.79 -16.71 12.32
N ASP A 212 -2.93 -16.44 11.68
CA ASP A 212 -3.29 -17.04 10.39
C ASP A 212 -2.25 -16.70 9.31
N LEU A 213 -1.72 -15.47 9.35
CA LEU A 213 -0.64 -15.05 8.45
C LEU A 213 0.68 -15.78 8.74
N LEU A 214 1.02 -15.96 10.02
CA LEU A 214 2.23 -16.67 10.43
C LEU A 214 2.17 -18.15 9.99
N GLU A 215 1.03 -18.81 10.14
CA GLU A 215 0.84 -20.20 9.73
C GLU A 215 1.11 -20.42 8.24
N GLN A 216 0.91 -19.40 7.38
CA GLN A 216 1.25 -19.48 5.97
C GLN A 216 2.76 -19.50 5.69
N THR A 217 3.59 -19.15 6.65
CA THR A 217 5.06 -19.27 6.51
C THR A 217 5.58 -20.69 6.64
N GLY A 218 4.76 -21.61 7.12
CA GLY A 218 5.15 -23.01 7.37
C GLY A 218 5.98 -23.20 8.63
N LEU A 219 6.03 -22.21 9.51
CA LEU A 219 6.71 -22.25 10.82
C LEU A 219 5.75 -22.69 11.92
#